data_3f81695e1c58214e1ad73380d91db129
#
_entry.id   3f81695e1c58214e1ad73380d91db129
#
_cell.length_a   1.000
_cell.length_b   1.000
_cell.length_c   1.000
_cell.angle_alpha   90.00
_cell.angle_beta   90.00
_cell.angle_gamma   90.00
#
_symmetry.space_group_name_H-M   'P 1'
#
loop_
_entity.id
_entity.type
_entity.pdbx_description
1 polymer ?
#
loop_
_entity_poly.entity_id
_entity_poly.type
_entity_poly.pdbx_seq_one_letter_code
_entity_poly.pdbx_strand_id
1 'polypeptide(L)'
;MAFLSKLPRRSLAARLGSLAVGVGCGVAPALAHHGWGGYGTEEFSLTGTVQAANLGGPHGVVRVRDDAGRVWDLVLGPPRNQSRAGLTEAELQAGAPLAAFGHRHLDPSRLEMKTERLRVRDRVFDIYPDRL
;
A
#
# COMPACT_ATOMS: atom_id res chain seq x y z
N MET A 1 -61.06 -37.32 -59.15
CA MET A 1 -61.55 -37.05 -57.79
C MET A 1 -60.37 -36.80 -56.92
N ALA A 2 -60.13 -35.55 -56.52
CA ALA A 2 -58.99 -35.15 -55.79
C ALA A 2 -59.31 -35.18 -54.28
N PHE A 3 -58.54 -35.96 -53.51
CA PHE A 3 -58.53 -35.91 -52.07
C PHE A 3 -57.42 -35.06 -51.61
N LEU A 4 -57.68 -33.82 -51.24
CA LEU A 4 -56.76 -32.93 -50.58
C LEU A 4 -56.74 -33.24 -49.08
N SER A 5 -55.69 -33.93 -48.62
CA SER A 5 -55.46 -34.11 -47.23
C SER A 5 -54.73 -32.86 -46.66
N LYS A 6 -55.47 -32.13 -45.79
CA LYS A 6 -54.92 -31.00 -45.05
C LYS A 6 -53.99 -31.50 -43.96
N LEU A 7 -52.69 -31.13 -44.08
CA LEU A 7 -51.73 -31.30 -43.01
C LEU A 7 -51.89 -30.17 -41.97
N PRO A 8 -51.88 -30.46 -40.68
CA PRO A 8 -51.89 -29.43 -39.68
C PRO A 8 -50.53 -28.74 -39.55
N ARG A 9 -50.57 -27.43 -39.65
CA ARG A 9 -49.39 -26.60 -39.35
C ARG A 9 -49.13 -26.69 -37.85
N ARG A 10 -48.07 -27.40 -37.46
CA ARG A 10 -47.48 -27.30 -36.12
C ARG A 10 -46.71 -26.01 -36.03
N SER A 11 -47.23 -25.05 -35.29
CA SER A 11 -46.50 -23.86 -34.87
C SER A 11 -45.40 -24.24 -33.87
N LEU A 12 -44.15 -24.14 -34.33
CA LEU A 12 -43.00 -24.27 -33.49
C LEU A 12 -42.84 -22.96 -32.75
N ALA A 13 -43.36 -22.91 -31.51
CA ALA A 13 -43.07 -21.83 -30.61
C ALA A 13 -41.63 -21.97 -30.13
N ALA A 14 -40.72 -21.20 -30.76
CA ALA A 14 -39.36 -21.07 -30.28
C ALA A 14 -39.38 -20.34 -28.93
N ARG A 15 -39.18 -21.09 -27.86
CA ARG A 15 -38.88 -20.51 -26.55
C ARG A 15 -37.45 -20.00 -26.59
N LEU A 16 -37.29 -18.71 -26.76
CA LEU A 16 -36.05 -18.01 -26.50
C LEU A 16 -35.83 -18.00 -25.00
N GLY A 17 -35.03 -18.95 -24.53
CA GLY A 17 -34.47 -18.93 -23.19
C GLY A 17 -33.49 -17.79 -23.10
N SER A 18 -33.84 -16.71 -22.42
CA SER A 18 -32.93 -15.65 -22.04
C SER A 18 -31.91 -16.22 -21.03
N LEU A 19 -30.70 -16.49 -21.50
CA LEU A 19 -29.57 -16.77 -20.64
C LEU A 19 -29.15 -15.43 -20.04
N ALA A 20 -29.62 -15.11 -18.84
CA ALA A 20 -29.10 -14.02 -18.06
C ALA A 20 -27.70 -14.42 -17.58
N VAL A 21 -26.69 -13.99 -18.32
CA VAL A 21 -25.30 -14.03 -17.85
C VAL A 21 -25.21 -12.95 -16.76
N GLY A 22 -25.36 -13.36 -15.52
CA GLY A 22 -25.05 -12.55 -14.38
C GLY A 22 -23.54 -12.30 -14.38
N VAL A 23 -23.11 -11.15 -14.89
CA VAL A 23 -21.78 -10.62 -14.63
C VAL A 23 -21.75 -10.26 -13.15
N GLY A 24 -21.34 -11.21 -12.34
CA GLY A 24 -20.97 -10.94 -10.97
C GLY A 24 -19.76 -10.02 -10.99
N CYS A 25 -19.98 -8.71 -10.90
CA CYS A 25 -18.94 -7.79 -10.48
C CYS A 25 -18.54 -8.21 -9.07
N GLY A 26 -17.55 -9.11 -8.98
CA GLY A 26 -16.83 -9.33 -7.77
C GLY A 26 -16.13 -8.02 -7.43
N VAL A 27 -16.77 -7.22 -6.58
CA VAL A 27 -16.08 -6.14 -5.88
C VAL A 27 -15.09 -6.86 -4.99
N ALA A 28 -13.87 -7.10 -5.49
CA ALA A 28 -12.77 -7.39 -4.62
C ALA A 28 -12.79 -6.29 -3.55
N PRO A 29 -12.77 -6.63 -2.25
CA PRO A 29 -12.61 -5.60 -1.24
C PRO A 29 -11.35 -4.87 -1.62
N ALA A 30 -11.49 -3.65 -2.08
CA ALA A 30 -10.39 -2.71 -2.10
C ALA A 30 -10.07 -2.50 -0.63
N LEU A 31 -9.28 -3.42 -0.08
CA LEU A 31 -8.50 -3.15 1.11
C LEU A 31 -7.56 -2.04 0.68
N ALA A 32 -8.10 -0.84 0.74
CA ALA A 32 -7.35 0.37 0.63
C ALA A 32 -6.39 0.37 1.81
N HIS A 33 -5.27 -0.30 1.66
CA HIS A 33 -4.08 -0.07 2.43
C HIS A 33 -3.57 1.30 2.01
N HIS A 34 -4.33 2.35 2.35
CA HIS A 34 -3.97 3.71 2.05
C HIS A 34 -2.54 3.97 2.50
N GLY A 35 -1.64 4.15 1.55
CA GLY A 35 -0.23 4.38 1.79
C GLY A 35 0.64 3.13 1.98
N TRP A 36 0.11 1.89 1.87
CA TRP A 36 0.88 0.64 1.97
C TRP A 36 0.95 -0.14 0.65
N GLY A 37 0.15 0.22 -0.33
CA GLY A 37 0.29 -0.31 -1.69
C GLY A 37 1.67 0.00 -2.26
N GLY A 38 2.37 -1.02 -2.75
CA GLY A 38 3.73 -0.88 -3.25
C GLY A 38 4.83 -1.25 -2.25
N TYR A 39 4.48 -1.63 -1.01
CA TYR A 39 5.43 -2.13 -0.03
C TYR A 39 5.23 -3.62 0.24
N GLY A 40 6.33 -4.33 0.50
CA GLY A 40 6.31 -5.77 0.81
C GLY A 40 5.68 -6.07 2.16
N THR A 41 5.46 -7.36 2.41
CA THR A 41 4.91 -7.85 3.70
C THR A 41 6.01 -8.29 4.66
N GLU A 42 7.24 -8.44 4.18
CA GLU A 42 8.38 -8.82 5.02
C GLU A 42 8.89 -7.64 5.81
N GLU A 43 9.18 -7.87 7.06
CA GLU A 43 9.83 -6.88 7.91
C GLU A 43 11.22 -6.54 7.39
N PHE A 44 11.53 -5.26 7.40
CA PHE A 44 12.81 -4.74 6.96
C PHE A 44 13.32 -3.73 7.98
N SER A 45 14.60 -3.80 8.28
CA SER A 45 15.26 -2.83 9.16
C SER A 45 16.46 -2.18 8.46
N LEU A 46 16.68 -0.92 8.79
CA LEU A 46 17.74 -0.09 8.24
C LEU A 46 18.41 0.71 9.36
N THR A 47 19.72 0.76 9.34
CA THR A 47 20.51 1.68 10.19
C THR A 47 21.28 2.66 9.34
N GLY A 48 21.49 3.84 9.86
CA GLY A 48 22.25 4.87 9.15
C GLY A 48 22.23 6.21 9.87
N THR A 49 22.53 7.25 9.12
CA THR A 49 22.55 8.64 9.61
C THR A 49 21.58 9.52 8.82
N VAL A 50 20.86 10.37 9.52
CA VAL A 50 19.95 11.34 8.92
C VAL A 50 20.72 12.29 8.00
N GLN A 51 20.22 12.49 6.79
CA GLN A 51 20.71 13.48 5.84
C GLN A 51 19.78 14.71 5.78
N ALA A 52 18.48 14.46 5.78
CA ALA A 52 17.45 15.48 5.77
C ALA A 52 16.13 14.89 6.28
N ALA A 53 15.25 15.74 6.77
CA ALA A 53 13.90 15.35 7.17
C ALA A 53 12.90 16.42 6.74
N ASN A 54 11.72 15.97 6.33
CA ASN A 54 10.56 16.79 6.10
C ASN A 54 9.35 16.08 6.71
N LEU A 55 8.81 16.58 7.80
CA LEU A 55 7.67 16.00 8.51
C LEU A 55 6.31 16.53 8.02
N GLY A 56 6.30 17.30 6.92
CA GLY A 56 5.09 17.84 6.31
C GLY A 56 4.21 16.79 5.63
N GLY A 57 3.05 17.26 5.14
CA GLY A 57 2.10 16.42 4.43
C GLY A 57 2.43 16.20 2.94
N PRO A 58 1.82 15.20 2.30
CA PRO A 58 0.84 14.26 2.88
C PRO A 58 1.46 13.20 3.80
N HIS A 59 2.75 12.89 3.64
CA HIS A 59 3.51 11.97 4.48
C HIS A 59 4.89 12.56 4.75
N GLY A 60 5.38 12.41 5.98
CA GLY A 60 6.75 12.77 6.30
C GLY A 60 7.74 11.86 5.58
N VAL A 61 8.91 12.40 5.25
CA VAL A 61 10.02 11.64 4.67
C VAL A 61 11.31 12.00 5.41
N VAL A 62 12.04 10.96 5.80
CA VAL A 62 13.39 11.12 6.35
C VAL A 62 14.37 10.48 5.38
N ARG A 63 15.33 11.26 4.92
CA ARG A 63 16.40 10.76 4.06
C ARG A 63 17.56 10.30 4.92
N VAL A 64 17.98 9.06 4.71
CA VAL A 64 19.00 8.39 5.55
C VAL A 64 20.10 7.80 4.66
N ARG A 65 21.35 8.00 5.04
CA ARG A 65 22.49 7.30 4.43
C ARG A 65 22.81 6.07 5.27
N ASP A 66 22.76 4.89 4.65
CA ASP A 66 23.12 3.64 5.31
C ASP A 66 24.64 3.44 5.38
N ASP A 67 25.08 2.38 6.07
CA ASP A 67 26.50 2.07 6.27
C ASP A 67 27.22 1.70 4.96
N ALA A 68 26.47 1.31 3.92
CA ALA A 68 27.00 1.08 2.58
C ALA A 68 27.06 2.35 1.72
N GLY A 69 26.69 3.51 2.26
CA GLY A 69 26.68 4.79 1.58
C GLY A 69 25.47 5.05 0.69
N ARG A 70 24.49 4.15 0.68
CA ARG A 70 23.23 4.30 -0.08
C ARG A 70 22.31 5.26 0.62
N VAL A 71 21.55 6.02 -0.13
CA VAL A 71 20.59 6.98 0.42
C VAL A 71 19.19 6.41 0.27
N TRP A 72 18.48 6.34 1.39
CA TRP A 72 17.14 5.80 1.51
C TRP A 72 16.14 6.89 1.83
N ASP A 73 14.94 6.77 1.28
CA ASP A 73 13.78 7.56 1.70
C ASP A 73 12.91 6.73 2.66
N LEU A 74 12.84 7.16 3.90
CA LEU A 74 11.97 6.59 4.92
C LEU A 74 10.64 7.33 4.88
N VAL A 75 9.61 6.69 4.33
CA VAL A 75 8.26 7.26 4.24
C VAL A 75 7.53 6.99 5.54
N LEU A 76 7.23 8.05 6.26
CA LEU A 76 6.48 8.02 7.51
C LEU A 76 4.97 8.05 7.25
N GLY A 77 4.18 8.13 8.30
CA GLY A 77 2.75 8.39 8.23
C GLY A 77 2.43 9.84 7.89
N PRO A 78 1.14 10.18 7.87
CA PRO A 78 0.72 11.57 7.81
C PRO A 78 1.20 12.34 9.06
N PRO A 79 1.28 13.68 9.02
CA PRO A 79 1.83 14.49 10.12
C PRO A 79 1.27 14.18 11.50
N ARG A 80 -0.01 13.83 11.59
CA ARG A 80 -0.66 13.44 12.86
C ARG A 80 -0.02 12.22 13.53
N ASN A 81 0.49 11.25 12.74
CA ASN A 81 1.12 10.06 13.28
C ASN A 81 2.46 10.41 13.93
N GLN A 82 3.22 11.28 13.29
CA GLN A 82 4.50 11.76 13.81
C GLN A 82 4.30 12.58 15.07
N SER A 83 3.32 13.51 15.09
CA SER A 83 2.99 14.29 16.26
C SER A 83 2.54 13.41 17.43
N ARG A 84 1.70 12.40 17.17
CA ARG A 84 1.27 11.44 18.19
C ARG A 84 2.43 10.63 18.76
N ALA A 85 3.39 10.26 17.91
CA ALA A 85 4.60 9.58 18.32
C ALA A 85 5.58 10.49 19.08
N GLY A 86 5.36 11.80 19.07
CA GLY A 86 6.26 12.79 19.66
C GLY A 86 7.51 13.06 18.84
N LEU A 87 7.51 12.68 17.55
CA LEU A 87 8.61 12.94 16.65
C LEU A 87 8.56 14.37 16.13
N THR A 88 9.68 15.07 16.25
CA THR A 88 9.86 16.44 15.73
C THR A 88 11.10 16.51 14.86
N GLU A 89 11.21 17.57 14.06
CA GLU A 89 12.43 17.78 13.24
C GLU A 89 13.68 17.98 14.08
N ALA A 90 13.53 18.40 15.33
CA ALA A 90 14.66 18.56 16.24
C ALA A 90 15.40 17.24 16.54
N GLU A 91 14.68 16.11 16.56
CA GLU A 91 15.28 14.78 16.70
C GLU A 91 16.04 14.35 15.43
N LEU A 92 15.61 14.83 14.27
CA LEU A 92 16.06 14.38 12.95
C LEU A 92 17.10 15.31 12.32
N GLN A 93 17.98 15.87 13.15
CA GLN A 93 19.08 16.71 12.65
C GLN A 93 20.04 15.89 11.78
N ALA A 94 20.58 16.49 10.73
CA ALA A 94 21.57 15.86 9.87
C ALA A 94 22.74 15.31 10.71
N GLY A 95 23.13 14.06 10.40
CA GLY A 95 24.17 13.33 11.15
C GLY A 95 23.66 12.56 12.37
N ALA A 96 22.38 12.69 12.76
CA ALA A 96 21.82 11.90 13.85
C ALA A 96 21.79 10.40 13.47
N PRO A 97 22.29 9.51 14.36
CA PRO A 97 22.18 8.06 14.15
C PRO A 97 20.73 7.63 14.30
N LEU A 98 20.29 6.73 13.40
CA LEU A 98 18.91 6.29 13.30
C LEU A 98 18.85 4.81 12.96
N ALA A 99 17.87 4.10 13.53
CA ALA A 99 17.39 2.81 13.06
C ALA A 99 15.91 2.92 12.69
N ALA A 100 15.54 2.34 11.54
CA ALA A 100 14.18 2.31 11.04
C ALA A 100 13.70 0.86 10.89
N PHE A 101 12.42 0.64 11.17
CA PHE A 101 11.75 -0.65 11.08
C PHE A 101 10.45 -0.47 10.29
N GLY A 102 10.17 -1.39 9.38
CA GLY A 102 8.99 -1.33 8.53
C GLY A 102 9.10 -2.24 7.31
N HIS A 103 8.66 -1.78 6.16
CA HIS A 103 8.57 -2.59 4.95
C HIS A 103 9.21 -1.90 3.75
N ARG A 104 10.04 -2.65 3.02
CA ARG A 104 10.71 -2.16 1.84
C ARG A 104 9.73 -2.01 0.67
N HIS A 105 9.99 -1.04 -0.20
CA HIS A 105 9.27 -0.90 -1.46
C HIS A 105 9.45 -2.15 -2.34
N LEU A 106 8.38 -2.61 -3.00
CA LEU A 106 8.37 -3.80 -3.86
C LEU A 106 9.28 -3.67 -5.09
N ASP A 107 9.41 -2.45 -5.61
CA ASP A 107 10.41 -2.15 -6.65
C ASP A 107 11.81 -2.04 -6.01
N PRO A 108 12.71 -3.01 -6.26
CA PRO A 108 14.04 -3.03 -5.63
C PRO A 108 14.95 -1.89 -6.09
N SER A 109 14.64 -1.23 -7.21
CA SER A 109 15.40 -0.05 -7.67
C SER A 109 15.13 1.18 -6.83
N ARG A 110 14.01 1.21 -6.08
CA ARG A 110 13.67 2.27 -5.14
C ARG A 110 14.27 1.94 -3.77
N LEU A 111 15.20 2.77 -3.33
CA LEU A 111 15.73 2.73 -1.96
C LEU A 111 14.76 3.47 -1.05
N GLU A 112 13.64 2.84 -0.79
CA GLU A 112 12.52 3.40 -0.06
C GLU A 112 11.91 2.36 0.87
N MET A 113 11.51 2.77 2.06
CA MET A 113 10.75 1.93 2.96
C MET A 113 9.59 2.70 3.62
N LYS A 114 8.48 2.03 3.83
CA LYS A 114 7.41 2.49 4.71
C LYS A 114 7.80 2.18 6.14
N THR A 115 7.86 3.20 6.96
CA THR A 115 8.44 3.12 8.30
C THR A 115 7.35 3.07 9.36
N GLU A 116 7.38 2.04 10.19
CA GLU A 116 6.47 1.83 11.32
C GLU A 116 7.04 2.39 12.63
N ARG A 117 8.34 2.21 12.81
CA ARG A 117 9.07 2.66 14.01
C ARG A 117 10.40 3.29 13.62
N LEU A 118 10.74 4.39 14.29
CA LEU A 118 12.08 4.96 14.29
C LEU A 118 12.70 4.86 15.68
N ARG A 119 13.98 4.57 15.73
CA ARG A 119 14.81 4.82 16.91
C ARG A 119 15.87 5.83 16.53
N VAL A 120 15.84 6.99 17.13
CA VAL A 120 16.80 8.06 16.91
C VAL A 120 17.57 8.25 18.19
N ARG A 121 18.87 7.99 18.17
CA ARG A 121 19.69 7.85 19.38
C ARG A 121 19.03 6.83 20.33
N ASP A 122 18.66 7.24 21.54
CA ASP A 122 18.05 6.38 22.58
C ASP A 122 16.51 6.49 22.64
N ARG A 123 15.89 7.27 21.74
CA ARG A 123 14.44 7.50 21.74
C ARG A 123 13.75 6.70 20.65
N VAL A 124 12.62 6.08 21.00
CA VAL A 124 11.78 5.29 20.10
C VAL A 124 10.52 6.08 19.75
N PHE A 125 10.16 6.07 18.48
CA PHE A 125 8.98 6.74 17.94
C PHE A 125 8.15 5.74 17.12
N ASP A 126 6.98 5.37 17.64
CA ASP A 126 6.05 4.45 16.98
C ASP A 126 5.10 5.24 16.08
N ILE A 127 5.40 5.23 14.78
CA ILE A 127 4.62 5.96 13.77
C ILE A 127 3.31 5.21 13.48
N TYR A 128 3.37 3.87 13.50
CA TYR A 128 2.22 2.98 13.32
C TYR A 128 2.19 1.92 14.43
N PRO A 129 1.83 2.28 15.66
CA PRO A 129 1.86 1.34 16.79
C PRO A 129 0.95 0.12 16.61
N ASP A 130 -0.11 0.25 15.82
CA ASP A 130 -1.05 -0.86 15.55
C ASP A 130 -0.50 -1.91 14.55
N ARG A 131 0.71 -1.71 14.06
CA ARG A 131 1.38 -2.62 13.10
C ARG A 131 2.62 -3.31 13.65
N LEU A 132 2.94 -3.03 14.89
CA LEU A 132 4.14 -3.57 15.57
C LEU A 132 3.85 -4.90 16.26
#